data_e1842462e2a4edb1c1269f0814413e0a
#
_entry.id   e1842462e2a4edb1c1269f0814413e0a
#
_cell.length_a   1.000
_cell.length_b   1.000
_cell.length_c   1.000
_cell.angle_alpha   90.00
_cell.angle_beta   90.00
_cell.angle_gamma   90.00
#
_symmetry.space_group_name_H-M   'P 1'
#
loop_
_entity.id
_entity.type
_entity.pdbx_description
1 polymer ?
#
loop_
_entity_poly.entity_id
_entity_poly.type
_entity_poly.pdbx_seq_one_letter_code
_entity_poly.pdbx_strand_id
1 'polypeptide(L)'
;MYSKLPFYRLAELTGTYFTGELLGLRDFIPPFAASEGRNIMDGVNYASGGCGILPETGRHQGEVISFDQQLINHNRTISRVTAALSGDKKKTADHLNKCIYIAGFGSNDYINNYLMPNLYPNSKIPPDQYAQKLINKYTQQLSTLYNYGARKIAIFGLGPIGCIPQEALSSRPNLLGCVENTNKAVQQFNNRLKPLVDDLNAKHPGAHFTYINVSNFAPVIGVLNKPCCKISEGAGAGQCVPNSAPCPFRSFKPFFDGFHPTETGHILLAGRAYVSASPADAYPYDIRHLASA
;
A
#
# COMPACT_ATOMS: atom_id res chain seq x y z
N MET A 1 19.69 1.50 17.02
CA MET A 1 21.02 1.34 16.37
C MET A 1 20.84 0.53 15.10
N TYR A 2 20.29 1.18 14.04
CA TYR A 2 20.04 0.58 12.70
C TYR A 2 20.63 1.49 11.63
N SER A 3 21.91 1.81 11.78
CA SER A 3 22.67 2.51 10.76
C SER A 3 23.44 1.46 9.95
N LYS A 4 23.28 1.50 8.63
CA LYS A 4 24.05 0.81 7.59
C LYS A 4 23.48 -0.54 7.13
N LEU A 5 22.33 -0.52 6.46
CA LEU A 5 22.01 -1.55 5.50
C LEU A 5 21.57 -0.89 4.18
N PRO A 6 22.12 -1.28 3.02
CA PRO A 6 21.72 -0.79 1.71
C PRO A 6 20.25 -1.12 1.37
N PHE A 7 19.59 -1.92 2.19
CA PHE A 7 18.18 -2.29 2.10
C PHE A 7 17.21 -1.12 2.32
N TYR A 8 17.56 -0.09 3.09
CA TYR A 8 16.69 1.07 3.31
C TYR A 8 16.45 1.90 2.06
N ARG A 9 17.39 1.95 1.12
CA ARG A 9 17.18 2.66 -0.16
C ARG A 9 16.16 1.99 -1.07
N LEU A 10 15.99 0.66 -1.01
CA LEU A 10 15.01 -0.05 -1.84
C LEU A 10 13.59 0.05 -1.27
N ALA A 11 13.43 0.11 0.06
CA ALA A 11 12.14 0.38 0.70
C ALA A 11 11.71 1.86 0.51
N GLU A 12 12.63 2.76 0.26
CA GLU A 12 12.37 4.17 -0.05
C GLU A 12 11.85 4.37 -1.48
N LEU A 13 12.18 3.47 -2.42
CA LEU A 13 11.77 3.53 -3.83
C LEU A 13 10.46 2.75 -4.07
N THR A 14 9.42 3.07 -3.30
CA THR A 14 8.09 2.49 -3.45
C THR A 14 7.27 3.24 -4.50
N GLY A 15 6.14 2.65 -4.93
CA GLY A 15 5.20 3.32 -5.83
C GLY A 15 4.71 4.67 -5.29
N THR A 16 4.65 4.84 -3.97
CA THR A 16 4.32 6.12 -3.31
C THR A 16 5.39 7.17 -3.54
N TYR A 17 6.68 6.80 -3.49
CA TYR A 17 7.79 7.70 -3.79
C TYR A 17 7.70 8.23 -5.23
N PHE A 18 7.61 7.34 -6.21
CA PHE A 18 7.52 7.75 -7.61
C PHE A 18 6.27 8.56 -7.92
N THR A 19 5.16 8.29 -7.23
CA THR A 19 3.96 9.13 -7.31
C THR A 19 4.24 10.53 -6.74
N GLY A 20 5.00 10.64 -5.65
CA GLY A 20 5.45 11.91 -5.07
C GLY A 20 6.29 12.74 -6.05
N GLU A 21 7.25 12.12 -6.75
CA GLU A 21 8.05 12.79 -7.79
C GLU A 21 7.15 13.32 -8.93
N LEU A 22 6.19 12.51 -9.40
CA LEU A 22 5.22 12.91 -10.43
C LEU A 22 4.30 14.06 -9.97
N LEU A 23 4.06 14.18 -8.66
CA LEU A 23 3.35 15.29 -8.03
C LEU A 23 4.25 16.52 -7.77
N GLY A 24 5.54 16.45 -8.12
CA GLY A 24 6.48 17.56 -8.00
C GLY A 24 7.19 17.66 -6.65
N LEU A 25 7.12 16.66 -5.80
CA LEU A 25 7.93 16.60 -4.57
C LEU A 25 9.41 16.44 -4.94
N ARG A 26 10.27 17.29 -4.36
CA ARG A 26 11.71 17.31 -4.64
C ARG A 26 12.50 16.31 -3.80
N ASP A 27 12.01 16.01 -2.62
CA ASP A 27 12.68 15.19 -1.61
C ASP A 27 11.77 14.07 -1.10
N PHE A 28 12.38 13.06 -0.49
CA PHE A 28 11.66 11.99 0.19
C PHE A 28 10.90 12.54 1.40
N ILE A 29 9.61 12.23 1.47
CA ILE A 29 8.84 12.51 2.68
C ILE A 29 9.37 11.63 3.83
N PRO A 30 9.57 12.20 5.04
CA PRO A 30 10.15 11.45 6.15
C PRO A 30 9.19 10.39 6.67
N PRO A 31 9.69 9.22 7.12
CA PRO A 31 8.86 8.30 7.88
C PRO A 31 8.47 8.94 9.21
N PHE A 32 7.25 8.68 9.69
CA PHE A 32 6.72 9.26 10.92
C PHE A 32 7.67 9.08 12.11
N ALA A 33 8.26 7.89 12.26
CA ALA A 33 9.19 7.57 13.34
C ALA A 33 10.49 8.41 13.34
N ALA A 34 10.85 8.99 12.19
CA ALA A 34 12.05 9.83 12.03
C ALA A 34 11.71 11.25 11.55
N SER A 35 10.47 11.70 11.76
CA SER A 35 10.00 13.00 11.29
C SER A 35 10.21 14.14 12.29
N GLU A 36 10.73 13.86 13.50
CA GLU A 36 11.03 14.88 14.48
C GLU A 36 12.16 15.79 13.99
N GLY A 37 11.99 17.10 14.12
CA GLY A 37 12.95 18.10 13.61
C GLY A 37 13.04 18.20 12.08
N ARG A 38 12.26 17.44 11.32
CA ARG A 38 12.23 17.48 9.84
C ARG A 38 11.06 18.31 9.32
N ASN A 39 11.20 18.76 8.07
CA ASN A 39 10.07 19.35 7.36
C ASN A 39 8.98 18.29 7.13
N ILE A 40 7.79 18.53 7.70
CA ILE A 40 6.60 17.67 7.56
C ILE A 40 5.52 18.32 6.70
N MET A 41 5.77 19.52 6.18
CA MET A 41 4.80 20.27 5.38
C MET A 41 4.63 19.65 3.98
N ASP A 42 5.65 18.98 3.46
CA ASP A 42 5.60 18.30 2.16
C ASP A 42 5.03 16.88 2.25
N GLY A 43 4.84 16.36 3.46
CA GLY A 43 4.24 15.05 3.71
C GLY A 43 4.95 14.23 4.77
N VAL A 44 4.30 13.13 5.18
CA VAL A 44 4.84 12.15 6.15
C VAL A 44 4.42 10.74 5.71
N ASN A 45 5.35 9.79 5.77
CA ASN A 45 5.09 8.39 5.50
C ASN A 45 4.78 7.65 6.81
N TYR A 46 3.57 7.07 6.90
CA TYR A 46 3.10 6.30 8.06
C TYR A 46 3.20 4.79 7.85
N ALA A 47 3.61 4.33 6.67
CA ALA A 47 3.60 2.91 6.33
C ALA A 47 4.42 2.07 7.31
N SER A 48 3.92 0.87 7.57
CA SER A 48 4.59 -0.15 8.39
C SER A 48 4.56 -1.49 7.64
N GLY A 49 5.71 -2.11 7.48
CA GLY A 49 5.80 -3.43 6.86
C GLY A 49 4.94 -4.47 7.60
N GLY A 50 4.30 -5.35 6.86
CA GLY A 50 3.47 -6.42 7.41
C GLY A 50 2.08 -6.01 7.89
N CYS A 51 1.78 -4.72 8.11
CA CYS A 51 0.48 -4.28 8.60
C CYS A 51 -0.62 -4.39 7.54
N GLY A 52 -1.87 -4.50 8.01
CA GLY A 52 -3.06 -4.55 7.17
C GLY A 52 -4.17 -3.62 7.66
N ILE A 53 -5.34 -3.81 7.10
CA ILE A 53 -6.61 -3.17 7.50
C ILE A 53 -7.00 -3.64 8.90
N LEU A 54 -6.88 -4.97 9.15
CA LEU A 54 -7.18 -5.55 10.45
C LEU A 54 -6.01 -5.34 11.43
N PRO A 55 -6.30 -4.99 12.69
CA PRO A 55 -5.24 -4.68 13.66
C PRO A 55 -4.39 -5.89 14.06
N GLU A 56 -4.88 -7.10 13.87
CA GLU A 56 -4.15 -8.35 14.13
C GLU A 56 -3.22 -8.76 12.99
N THR A 57 -3.39 -8.21 11.79
CA THR A 57 -2.61 -8.60 10.61
C THR A 57 -1.13 -8.34 10.81
N GLY A 58 -0.31 -9.36 10.50
CA GLY A 58 1.15 -9.29 10.51
C GLY A 58 1.81 -9.40 11.88
N ARG A 59 1.06 -9.46 13.00
CA ARG A 59 1.63 -9.50 14.36
C ARG A 59 2.52 -10.70 14.65
N HIS A 60 2.38 -11.78 13.90
CA HIS A 60 3.27 -12.94 14.00
C HIS A 60 4.71 -12.63 13.56
N GLN A 61 4.93 -11.57 12.80
CA GLN A 61 6.26 -11.11 12.35
C GLN A 61 6.94 -10.18 13.38
N GLY A 62 6.24 -9.78 14.43
CA GLY A 62 6.70 -8.85 15.44
C GLY A 62 5.78 -7.63 15.59
N GLU A 63 6.33 -6.51 16.05
CA GLU A 63 5.57 -5.27 16.23
C GLU A 63 5.29 -4.63 14.87
N VAL A 64 4.01 -4.44 14.56
CA VAL A 64 3.52 -3.73 13.37
C VAL A 64 2.64 -2.55 13.78
N ILE A 65 2.76 -1.43 13.06
CA ILE A 65 1.94 -0.24 13.27
C ILE A 65 0.68 -0.40 12.41
N SER A 66 -0.43 -0.84 13.02
CA SER A 66 -1.71 -1.05 12.31
C SER A 66 -2.23 0.25 11.68
N PHE A 67 -3.15 0.15 10.74
CA PHE A 67 -3.75 1.34 10.13
C PHE A 67 -4.44 2.23 11.18
N ASP A 68 -5.11 1.67 12.18
CA ASP A 68 -5.68 2.45 13.29
C ASP A 68 -4.60 3.26 14.03
N GLN A 69 -3.44 2.65 14.28
CA GLN A 69 -2.33 3.36 14.92
C GLN A 69 -1.69 4.41 13.98
N GLN A 70 -1.66 4.16 12.68
CA GLN A 70 -1.19 5.15 11.70
C GLN A 70 -2.11 6.38 11.66
N LEU A 71 -3.43 6.20 11.80
CA LEU A 71 -4.38 7.30 11.94
C LEU A 71 -4.15 8.12 13.22
N ILE A 72 -3.84 7.48 14.35
CA ILE A 72 -3.44 8.16 15.59
C ILE A 72 -2.15 8.96 15.37
N ASN A 73 -1.17 8.38 14.69
CA ASN A 73 0.09 9.04 14.36
C ASN A 73 -0.14 10.24 13.41
N HIS A 74 -1.06 10.12 12.46
CA HIS A 74 -1.46 11.21 11.60
C HIS A 74 -2.09 12.37 12.39
N ASN A 75 -2.97 12.06 13.35
CA ASN A 75 -3.55 13.09 14.22
C ASN A 75 -2.47 13.84 15.04
N ARG A 76 -1.41 13.14 15.49
CA ARG A 76 -0.23 13.80 16.11
C ARG A 76 0.51 14.71 15.12
N THR A 77 0.64 14.29 13.86
CA THR A 77 1.23 15.13 12.81
C THR A 77 0.38 16.39 12.57
N ILE A 78 -0.94 16.30 12.57
CA ILE A 78 -1.83 17.46 12.45
C ILE A 78 -1.55 18.50 13.54
N SER A 79 -1.36 18.06 14.78
CA SER A 79 -0.99 18.95 15.89
C SER A 79 0.34 19.66 15.63
N ARG A 80 1.32 18.96 15.06
CA ARG A 80 2.63 19.54 14.70
C ARG A 80 2.51 20.51 13.52
N VAL A 81 1.72 20.20 12.50
CA VAL A 81 1.43 21.10 11.38
C VAL A 81 0.73 22.36 11.89
N THR A 82 -0.23 22.22 12.79
CA THR A 82 -0.91 23.36 13.42
C THR A 82 0.08 24.27 14.17
N ALA A 83 0.99 23.69 14.93
CA ALA A 83 2.06 24.45 15.61
C ALA A 83 2.98 25.16 14.61
N ALA A 84 3.38 24.49 13.53
CA ALA A 84 4.20 25.09 12.46
C ALA A 84 3.48 26.25 11.74
N LEU A 85 2.16 26.23 11.71
CA LEU A 85 1.30 27.30 11.17
C LEU A 85 0.85 28.29 12.26
N SER A 86 1.62 28.44 13.33
CA SER A 86 1.39 29.40 14.44
C SER A 86 0.05 29.21 15.15
N GLY A 87 -0.44 27.97 15.22
CA GLY A 87 -1.72 27.63 15.86
C GLY A 87 -2.97 27.95 15.01
N ASP A 88 -2.80 28.39 13.77
CA ASP A 88 -3.90 28.78 12.90
C ASP A 88 -4.64 27.54 12.37
N LYS A 89 -5.81 27.26 12.96
CA LYS A 89 -6.64 26.10 12.58
C LYS A 89 -7.17 26.18 11.16
N LYS A 90 -7.44 27.42 10.64
CA LYS A 90 -7.92 27.59 9.27
C LYS A 90 -6.82 27.26 8.28
N LYS A 91 -5.61 27.80 8.47
CA LYS A 91 -4.46 27.44 7.63
C LYS A 91 -4.14 25.96 7.70
N THR A 92 -4.28 25.34 8.87
CA THR A 92 -4.11 23.89 9.03
C THR A 92 -5.11 23.12 8.18
N ALA A 93 -6.40 23.45 8.26
CA ALA A 93 -7.43 22.81 7.45
C ALA A 93 -7.19 23.02 5.94
N ASP A 94 -6.86 24.25 5.53
CA ASP A 94 -6.54 24.57 4.15
C ASP A 94 -5.31 23.80 3.63
N HIS A 95 -4.32 23.56 4.49
CA HIS A 95 -3.16 22.72 4.18
C HIS A 95 -3.55 21.24 4.00
N LEU A 96 -4.26 20.66 4.97
CA LEU A 96 -4.69 19.26 4.93
C LEU A 96 -5.60 18.96 3.74
N ASN A 97 -6.46 19.91 3.35
CA ASN A 97 -7.35 19.77 2.20
C ASN A 97 -6.61 19.68 0.87
N LYS A 98 -5.40 20.26 0.78
CA LYS A 98 -4.54 20.20 -0.41
C LYS A 98 -3.70 18.93 -0.47
N CYS A 99 -3.48 18.26 0.67
CA CYS A 99 -2.69 17.04 0.72
C CYS A 99 -3.39 15.89 0.00
N ILE A 100 -2.59 15.06 -0.69
CA ILE A 100 -3.04 13.80 -1.25
C ILE A 100 -2.70 12.68 -0.25
N TYR A 101 -3.69 11.87 0.07
CA TYR A 101 -3.56 10.73 0.97
C TYR A 101 -3.56 9.45 0.16
N ILE A 102 -2.46 8.68 0.21
CA ILE A 102 -2.34 7.40 -0.46
C ILE A 102 -2.59 6.29 0.55
N ALA A 103 -3.64 5.50 0.32
CA ALA A 103 -4.05 4.38 1.15
C ALA A 103 -3.94 3.06 0.36
N GLY A 104 -2.85 2.30 0.60
CA GLY A 104 -2.60 1.01 -0.03
C GLY A 104 -2.57 -0.09 1.04
N PHE A 105 -3.73 -0.65 1.36
CA PHE A 105 -3.89 -1.68 2.39
C PHE A 105 -4.64 -2.90 1.85
N GLY A 106 -4.46 -4.05 2.49
CA GLY A 106 -5.19 -5.27 2.21
C GLY A 106 -4.31 -6.42 1.75
N SER A 107 -3.18 -6.19 1.06
CA SER A 107 -2.29 -7.27 0.63
C SER A 107 -1.84 -8.13 1.80
N ASN A 108 -1.42 -7.50 2.90
CA ASN A 108 -1.00 -8.21 4.10
C ASN A 108 -2.16 -8.90 4.82
N ASP A 109 -3.39 -8.39 4.71
CA ASP A 109 -4.56 -9.09 5.26
C ASP A 109 -4.78 -10.44 4.57
N TYR A 110 -4.41 -10.57 3.29
CA TYR A 110 -4.38 -11.87 2.64
C TYR A 110 -3.10 -12.65 2.98
N ILE A 111 -1.92 -12.10 2.71
CA ILE A 111 -0.63 -12.79 2.84
C ILE A 111 -0.33 -13.17 4.29
N ASN A 112 -0.49 -12.22 5.23
CA ASN A 112 -0.07 -12.31 6.62
C ASN A 112 -1.23 -12.52 7.61
N ASN A 113 -2.39 -12.98 7.12
CA ASN A 113 -3.56 -13.30 7.93
C ASN A 113 -4.39 -14.41 7.26
N TYR A 114 -5.15 -14.12 6.20
CA TYR A 114 -6.11 -15.04 5.59
C TYR A 114 -5.46 -16.34 5.08
N LEU A 115 -4.31 -16.25 4.43
CA LEU A 115 -3.56 -17.40 3.89
C LEU A 115 -2.70 -18.12 4.94
N MET A 116 -2.85 -17.78 6.22
CA MET A 116 -2.12 -18.39 7.34
C MET A 116 -3.06 -19.12 8.32
N PRO A 117 -3.67 -20.25 7.92
CA PRO A 117 -4.72 -20.93 8.68
C PRO A 117 -4.28 -21.43 10.05
N ASN A 118 -2.98 -21.69 10.23
CA ASN A 118 -2.42 -22.14 11.49
C ASN A 118 -2.22 -21.02 12.52
N LEU A 119 -2.22 -19.75 12.06
CA LEU A 119 -1.98 -18.59 12.91
C LEU A 119 -3.23 -17.75 13.12
N TYR A 120 -4.12 -17.72 12.14
CA TYR A 120 -5.30 -16.86 12.16
C TYR A 120 -6.58 -17.61 11.82
N PRO A 121 -7.66 -17.41 12.61
CA PRO A 121 -8.94 -18.07 12.38
C PRO A 121 -9.67 -17.51 11.15
N ASN A 122 -9.26 -16.37 10.63
CA ASN A 122 -9.88 -15.70 9.47
C ASN A 122 -9.86 -16.53 8.18
N SER A 123 -8.92 -17.44 8.03
CA SER A 123 -8.83 -18.38 6.91
C SER A 123 -10.03 -19.34 6.80
N LYS A 124 -10.81 -19.49 7.88
CA LYS A 124 -12.03 -20.31 7.92
C LYS A 124 -13.27 -19.53 7.44
N ILE A 125 -13.15 -18.23 7.25
CA ILE A 125 -14.23 -17.38 6.74
C ILE A 125 -14.28 -17.52 5.21
N PRO A 126 -15.46 -17.68 4.59
CA PRO A 126 -15.58 -17.64 3.13
C PRO A 126 -14.97 -16.38 2.52
N PRO A 127 -14.31 -16.45 1.34
CA PRO A 127 -13.56 -15.32 0.77
C PRO A 127 -14.39 -14.04 0.60
N ASP A 128 -15.65 -14.15 0.23
CA ASP A 128 -16.56 -13.01 0.08
C ASP A 128 -16.88 -12.33 1.41
N GLN A 129 -17.11 -13.12 2.46
CA GLN A 129 -17.34 -12.61 3.83
C GLN A 129 -16.08 -11.99 4.42
N TYR A 130 -14.90 -12.58 4.14
CA TYR A 130 -13.64 -11.98 4.56
C TYR A 130 -13.40 -10.65 3.87
N ALA A 131 -13.61 -10.57 2.56
CA ALA A 131 -13.54 -9.32 1.82
C ALA A 131 -14.50 -8.26 2.39
N GLN A 132 -15.74 -8.65 2.74
CA GLN A 132 -16.71 -7.74 3.35
C GLN A 132 -16.26 -7.26 4.74
N LYS A 133 -15.66 -8.15 5.55
CA LYS A 133 -15.07 -7.79 6.85
C LYS A 133 -13.98 -6.69 6.67
N LEU A 134 -13.10 -6.86 5.68
CA LEU A 134 -12.06 -5.89 5.37
C LEU A 134 -12.68 -4.54 4.93
N ILE A 135 -13.63 -4.56 4.02
CA ILE A 135 -14.30 -3.34 3.54
C ILE A 135 -14.99 -2.58 4.66
N ASN A 136 -15.70 -3.28 5.55
CA ASN A 136 -16.37 -2.63 6.69
C ASN A 136 -15.37 -1.91 7.60
N LYS A 137 -14.25 -2.54 7.91
CA LYS A 137 -13.19 -1.92 8.74
C LYS A 137 -12.50 -0.78 7.98
N TYR A 138 -12.20 -0.97 6.70
CA TYR A 138 -11.56 0.04 5.87
C TYR A 138 -12.41 1.30 5.71
N THR A 139 -13.73 1.15 5.54
CA THR A 139 -14.69 2.27 5.50
C THR A 139 -14.60 3.14 6.74
N GLN A 140 -14.53 2.52 7.93
CA GLN A 140 -14.40 3.25 9.21
C GLN A 140 -13.08 4.03 9.28
N GLN A 141 -11.98 3.42 8.84
CA GLN A 141 -10.65 4.02 8.85
C GLN A 141 -10.55 5.18 7.86
N LEU A 142 -11.09 5.04 6.65
CA LEU A 142 -11.13 6.10 5.64
C LEU A 142 -12.04 7.25 6.06
N SER A 143 -13.17 6.98 6.70
CA SER A 143 -14.02 8.00 7.30
C SER A 143 -13.32 8.75 8.45
N THR A 144 -12.52 8.05 9.25
CA THR A 144 -11.66 8.69 10.27
C THR A 144 -10.64 9.62 9.64
N LEU A 145 -10.02 9.21 8.54
CA LEU A 145 -9.08 10.05 7.80
C LEU A 145 -9.75 11.32 7.28
N TYR A 146 -10.96 11.21 6.72
CA TYR A 146 -11.78 12.37 6.32
C TYR A 146 -12.07 13.29 7.51
N ASN A 147 -12.46 12.73 8.67
CA ASN A 147 -12.75 13.51 9.88
C ASN A 147 -11.51 14.26 10.40
N TYR A 148 -10.32 13.76 10.10
CA TYR A 148 -9.04 14.42 10.38
C TYR A 148 -8.66 15.50 9.34
N GLY A 149 -9.49 15.74 8.34
CA GLY A 149 -9.32 16.84 7.38
C GLY A 149 -8.84 16.40 6.00
N ALA A 150 -8.65 15.11 5.75
CA ALA A 150 -8.30 14.64 4.41
C ALA A 150 -9.47 14.90 3.43
N ARG A 151 -9.12 15.37 2.22
CA ARG A 151 -10.12 15.62 1.16
C ARG A 151 -9.78 14.94 -0.16
N LYS A 152 -8.53 14.58 -0.41
CA LYS A 152 -8.06 13.95 -1.64
C LYS A 152 -7.42 12.61 -1.29
N ILE A 153 -8.15 11.49 -1.49
CA ILE A 153 -7.76 10.17 -1.03
C ILE A 153 -7.71 9.18 -2.20
N ALA A 154 -6.51 8.63 -2.46
CA ALA A 154 -6.30 7.56 -3.44
C ALA A 154 -6.23 6.20 -2.73
N ILE A 155 -7.18 5.32 -3.02
CA ILE A 155 -7.29 3.97 -2.49
C ILE A 155 -6.71 3.01 -3.53
N PHE A 156 -5.64 2.31 -3.19
CA PHE A 156 -5.03 1.33 -4.06
C PHE A 156 -5.67 -0.04 -3.85
N GLY A 157 -6.08 -0.66 -4.95
CA GLY A 157 -6.49 -2.05 -4.96
C GLY A 157 -5.32 -3.01 -4.83
N LEU A 158 -5.63 -4.29 -4.78
CA LEU A 158 -4.63 -5.34 -4.64
C LEU A 158 -4.23 -5.88 -6.01
N GLY A 159 -2.94 -6.11 -6.20
CA GLY A 159 -2.44 -6.90 -7.32
C GLY A 159 -2.82 -8.39 -7.18
N PRO A 160 -2.51 -9.21 -8.19
CA PRO A 160 -2.78 -10.65 -8.16
C PRO A 160 -1.82 -11.36 -7.18
N ILE A 161 -2.20 -11.40 -5.92
CA ILE A 161 -1.39 -11.99 -4.83
C ILE A 161 -1.00 -13.43 -5.12
N GLY A 162 -1.90 -14.21 -5.76
CA GLY A 162 -1.58 -15.58 -6.18
C GLY A 162 -0.47 -15.69 -7.22
N CYS A 163 0.00 -14.57 -7.78
CA CYS A 163 1.10 -14.52 -8.75
C CYS A 163 2.42 -14.04 -8.15
N ILE A 164 2.48 -13.63 -6.89
CA ILE A 164 3.74 -13.26 -6.27
C ILE A 164 4.64 -14.50 -6.08
N PRO A 165 5.99 -14.35 -6.16
CA PRO A 165 6.89 -15.50 -6.12
C PRO A 165 6.70 -16.38 -4.88
N GLN A 166 6.49 -15.78 -3.71
CA GLN A 166 6.32 -16.53 -2.46
C GLN A 166 5.08 -17.41 -2.48
N GLU A 167 3.95 -16.90 -2.97
CA GLU A 167 2.70 -17.66 -3.03
C GLU A 167 2.76 -18.77 -4.08
N ALA A 168 3.29 -18.45 -5.25
CA ALA A 168 3.47 -19.41 -6.34
C ALA A 168 4.40 -20.57 -5.95
N LEU A 169 5.52 -20.28 -5.28
CA LEU A 169 6.49 -21.29 -4.84
C LEU A 169 5.97 -22.14 -3.68
N SER A 170 5.27 -21.54 -2.71
CA SER A 170 4.73 -22.26 -1.55
C SER A 170 3.61 -23.23 -1.94
N SER A 171 2.77 -22.85 -2.91
CA SER A 171 1.61 -23.64 -3.31
C SER A 171 1.90 -24.63 -4.43
N ARG A 172 2.91 -24.36 -5.27
CA ARG A 172 3.27 -25.20 -6.44
C ARG A 172 4.74 -25.12 -6.78
N PRO A 173 5.63 -25.72 -5.98
CA PRO A 173 7.10 -25.56 -6.12
C PRO A 173 7.66 -25.96 -7.48
N ASN A 174 6.96 -26.80 -8.24
CA ASN A 174 7.41 -27.33 -9.53
C ASN A 174 6.65 -26.78 -10.74
N LEU A 175 5.69 -25.86 -10.56
CA LEU A 175 4.87 -25.31 -11.62
C LEU A 175 4.99 -23.78 -11.66
N LEU A 176 5.38 -23.24 -12.81
CA LEU A 176 5.30 -21.82 -13.08
C LEU A 176 3.82 -21.45 -13.27
N GLY A 177 3.32 -20.53 -12.48
CA GLY A 177 1.93 -20.06 -12.62
C GLY A 177 1.40 -19.39 -11.35
N CYS A 178 0.22 -18.81 -11.47
CA CYS A 178 -0.46 -18.16 -10.36
C CYS A 178 -1.34 -19.14 -9.58
N VAL A 179 -1.58 -18.88 -8.31
CA VAL A 179 -2.55 -19.59 -7.48
C VAL A 179 -3.91 -18.94 -7.67
N GLU A 180 -4.71 -19.49 -8.58
CA GLU A 180 -5.98 -18.92 -9.02
C GLU A 180 -7.00 -18.75 -7.87
N ASN A 181 -7.03 -19.67 -6.90
CA ASN A 181 -7.94 -19.56 -5.77
C ASN A 181 -7.61 -18.35 -4.90
N THR A 182 -6.33 -18.05 -4.70
CA THR A 182 -5.86 -16.83 -4.02
C THR A 182 -6.29 -15.58 -4.80
N ASN A 183 -6.09 -15.56 -6.11
CA ASN A 183 -6.52 -14.43 -6.96
C ASN A 183 -8.03 -14.22 -6.92
N LYS A 184 -8.83 -15.30 -6.94
CA LYS A 184 -10.29 -15.22 -6.81
C LYS A 184 -10.71 -14.65 -5.45
N ALA A 185 -10.04 -15.02 -4.36
CA ALA A 185 -10.31 -14.48 -3.04
C ALA A 185 -10.00 -12.97 -2.96
N VAL A 186 -8.85 -12.56 -3.49
CA VAL A 186 -8.43 -11.15 -3.57
C VAL A 186 -9.38 -10.33 -4.43
N GLN A 187 -9.86 -10.89 -5.53
CA GLN A 187 -10.81 -10.22 -6.42
C GLN A 187 -12.13 -9.86 -5.72
N GLN A 188 -12.56 -10.65 -4.71
CA GLN A 188 -13.75 -10.30 -3.91
C GLN A 188 -13.58 -8.97 -3.17
N PHE A 189 -12.38 -8.64 -2.72
CA PHE A 189 -12.08 -7.35 -2.11
C PHE A 189 -12.03 -6.23 -3.16
N ASN A 190 -11.28 -6.43 -4.25
CA ASN A 190 -11.16 -5.43 -5.31
C ASN A 190 -12.50 -5.04 -5.93
N ASN A 191 -13.41 -6.01 -6.13
CA ASN A 191 -14.75 -5.76 -6.66
C ASN A 191 -15.60 -4.83 -5.77
N ARG A 192 -15.26 -4.71 -4.49
CA ARG A 192 -15.97 -3.86 -3.52
C ARG A 192 -15.37 -2.45 -3.39
N LEU A 193 -14.18 -2.19 -3.97
CA LEU A 193 -13.52 -0.89 -3.83
C LEU A 193 -14.20 0.21 -4.63
N LYS A 194 -14.70 -0.09 -5.83
CA LYS A 194 -15.44 0.90 -6.63
C LYS A 194 -16.75 1.32 -5.96
N PRO A 195 -17.64 0.39 -5.52
CA PRO A 195 -18.80 0.76 -4.70
C PRO A 195 -18.44 1.50 -3.39
N LEU A 196 -17.32 1.14 -2.75
CA LEU A 196 -16.83 1.84 -1.57
C LEU A 196 -16.50 3.31 -1.87
N VAL A 197 -15.82 3.58 -3.00
CA VAL A 197 -15.50 4.95 -3.43
C VAL A 197 -16.77 5.75 -3.70
N ASP A 198 -17.77 5.17 -4.36
CA ASP A 198 -19.07 5.82 -4.59
C ASP A 198 -19.75 6.18 -3.28
N ASP A 199 -19.80 5.24 -2.33
CA ASP A 199 -20.40 5.42 -1.00
C ASP A 199 -19.67 6.50 -0.17
N LEU A 200 -18.33 6.48 -0.17
CA LEU A 200 -17.52 7.48 0.54
C LEU A 200 -17.68 8.88 -0.05
N ASN A 201 -17.68 9.00 -1.38
CA ASN A 201 -17.90 10.30 -2.06
C ASN A 201 -19.31 10.84 -1.80
N ALA A 202 -20.32 9.99 -1.73
CA ALA A 202 -21.69 10.39 -1.40
C ALA A 202 -21.85 10.83 0.06
N LYS A 203 -21.16 10.17 1.00
CA LYS A 203 -21.29 10.41 2.45
C LYS A 203 -20.41 11.53 2.99
N HIS A 204 -19.34 11.89 2.29
CA HIS A 204 -18.33 12.82 2.77
C HIS A 204 -18.23 14.07 1.86
N PRO A 205 -19.05 15.10 2.10
CA PRO A 205 -19.08 16.31 1.27
C PRO A 205 -17.70 16.98 1.14
N GLY A 206 -17.36 17.36 -0.08
CA GLY A 206 -16.08 18.03 -0.39
C GLY A 206 -14.86 17.10 -0.35
N ALA A 207 -15.05 15.79 -0.15
CA ALA A 207 -13.98 14.82 -0.33
C ALA A 207 -14.01 14.22 -1.74
N HIS A 208 -12.83 13.82 -2.18
CA HIS A 208 -12.55 13.19 -3.45
C HIS A 208 -11.81 11.88 -3.20
N PHE A 209 -12.56 10.77 -3.15
CA PHE A 209 -11.99 9.43 -3.10
C PHE A 209 -11.84 8.89 -4.52
N THR A 210 -10.71 8.27 -4.81
CA THR A 210 -10.47 7.56 -6.07
C THR A 210 -9.90 6.18 -5.82
N TYR A 211 -10.26 5.22 -6.64
CA TYR A 211 -9.74 3.86 -6.63
C TYR A 211 -8.71 3.68 -7.75
N ILE A 212 -7.53 3.22 -7.41
CA ILE A 212 -6.46 2.85 -8.35
C ILE A 212 -6.43 1.33 -8.49
N ASN A 213 -6.72 0.84 -9.68
CA ASN A 213 -6.87 -0.58 -9.97
C ASN A 213 -5.52 -1.24 -10.29
N VAL A 214 -4.79 -1.64 -9.27
CA VAL A 214 -3.48 -2.29 -9.42
C VAL A 214 -3.58 -3.64 -10.17
N SER A 215 -4.69 -4.36 -10.05
CA SER A 215 -4.86 -5.64 -10.77
C SER A 215 -4.78 -5.49 -12.28
N ASN A 216 -5.17 -4.33 -12.82
CA ASN A 216 -5.13 -4.06 -14.25
C ASN A 216 -3.70 -3.85 -14.78
N PHE A 217 -2.72 -3.65 -13.88
CA PHE A 217 -1.30 -3.45 -14.23
C PHE A 217 -0.51 -4.76 -14.22
N ALA A 218 -1.09 -5.81 -13.67
CA ALA A 218 -0.45 -7.11 -13.49
C ALA A 218 0.05 -7.79 -14.77
N PRO A 219 -0.64 -7.70 -15.92
CA PRO A 219 -0.14 -8.29 -17.17
C PRO A 219 1.21 -7.71 -17.63
N VAL A 220 1.52 -6.47 -17.22
CA VAL A 220 2.79 -5.79 -17.53
C VAL A 220 3.95 -6.34 -16.70
N ILE A 221 3.65 -6.97 -15.54
CA ILE A 221 4.65 -7.48 -14.60
C ILE A 221 5.15 -8.90 -14.97
N GLY A 222 4.53 -9.55 -15.95
CA GLY A 222 5.04 -10.81 -16.56
C GLY A 222 5.01 -12.06 -15.65
N VAL A 223 4.93 -13.22 -16.29
CA VAL A 223 4.70 -14.54 -15.67
C VAL A 223 5.99 -15.19 -15.09
N LEU A 224 7.10 -14.50 -15.04
CA LEU A 224 8.36 -15.04 -14.51
C LEU A 224 8.50 -14.75 -13.02
N ASN A 225 7.82 -15.54 -12.20
CA ASN A 225 7.72 -15.43 -10.75
C ASN A 225 9.02 -15.80 -10.00
N LYS A 226 10.19 -15.48 -10.55
CA LYS A 226 11.46 -15.69 -9.85
C LYS A 226 11.90 -14.39 -9.20
N PRO A 227 12.14 -14.40 -7.86
CA PRO A 227 12.70 -13.25 -7.16
C PRO A 227 14.09 -12.92 -7.69
N CYS A 228 14.46 -11.63 -7.60
CA CYS A 228 15.75 -11.11 -8.03
C CYS A 228 16.85 -11.27 -6.97
N CYS A 229 16.52 -11.78 -5.80
CA CYS A 229 17.48 -12.13 -4.75
C CYS A 229 17.30 -13.58 -4.33
N LYS A 230 18.29 -14.13 -3.62
CA LYS A 230 18.13 -15.38 -2.87
C LYS A 230 17.15 -15.10 -1.72
N ILE A 231 16.01 -15.79 -1.72
CA ILE A 231 15.01 -15.66 -0.66
C ILE A 231 15.33 -16.57 0.51
N SER A 232 14.97 -16.12 1.72
CA SER A 232 15.08 -16.90 2.96
C SER A 232 13.99 -17.97 3.04
N GLU A 233 14.29 -19.03 3.78
CA GLU A 233 13.35 -20.09 4.15
C GLU A 233 13.03 -19.98 5.66
N GLY A 234 11.93 -20.57 6.12
CA GLY A 234 11.53 -20.53 7.52
C GLY A 234 11.01 -19.15 7.97
N ALA A 235 11.46 -18.68 9.12
CA ALA A 235 11.09 -17.34 9.62
C ALA A 235 11.60 -16.25 8.68
N GLY A 236 10.69 -15.43 8.16
CA GLY A 236 10.98 -14.43 7.11
C GLY A 236 11.05 -15.01 5.69
N ALA A 237 10.46 -16.20 5.47
CA ALA A 237 10.39 -16.83 4.16
C ALA A 237 9.89 -15.84 3.08
N GLY A 238 10.56 -15.88 1.93
CA GLY A 238 10.25 -15.00 0.80
C GLY A 238 10.97 -13.64 0.80
N GLN A 239 11.55 -13.19 1.92
CA GLN A 239 12.41 -12.01 1.94
C GLN A 239 13.83 -12.35 1.45
N CYS A 240 14.56 -11.35 0.96
CA CYS A 240 15.96 -11.56 0.55
C CYS A 240 16.83 -11.96 1.73
N VAL A 241 17.69 -12.97 1.53
CA VAL A 241 18.75 -13.27 2.48
C VAL A 241 19.65 -12.03 2.61
N PRO A 242 19.90 -11.53 3.84
CA PRO A 242 20.74 -10.37 4.05
C PRO A 242 22.12 -10.52 3.38
N ASN A 243 22.60 -9.46 2.77
CA ASN A 243 23.88 -9.40 2.05
C ASN A 243 24.00 -10.34 0.83
N SER A 244 22.93 -11.00 0.38
CA SER A 244 22.95 -11.73 -0.88
C SER A 244 22.98 -10.75 -2.07
N ALA A 245 23.78 -11.07 -3.10
CA ALA A 245 23.82 -10.27 -4.31
C ALA A 245 22.47 -10.34 -5.05
N PRO A 246 21.93 -9.20 -5.51
CA PRO A 246 20.73 -9.21 -6.35
C PRO A 246 21.06 -9.79 -7.72
N CYS A 247 20.03 -10.20 -8.45
CA CYS A 247 20.18 -10.71 -9.82
C CYS A 247 20.79 -9.64 -10.75
N PRO A 248 21.58 -10.02 -11.75
CA PRO A 248 21.96 -9.12 -12.82
C PRO A 248 20.71 -8.66 -13.58
N PHE A 249 20.74 -7.42 -14.09
CA PHE A 249 19.62 -6.85 -14.86
C PHE A 249 18.27 -6.80 -14.10
N ARG A 250 18.32 -6.47 -12.81
CA ARG A 250 17.12 -6.35 -11.94
C ARG A 250 16.02 -5.46 -12.51
N SER A 251 16.38 -4.47 -13.34
CA SER A 251 15.44 -3.59 -14.03
C SER A 251 14.48 -4.31 -14.97
N PHE A 252 14.83 -5.52 -15.42
CA PHE A 252 13.99 -6.36 -16.28
C PHE A 252 13.24 -7.45 -15.51
N LYS A 253 13.34 -7.46 -14.17
CA LYS A 253 12.62 -8.41 -13.32
C LYS A 253 11.40 -7.74 -12.69
N PRO A 254 10.24 -8.43 -12.65
CA PRO A 254 9.05 -7.86 -12.04
C PRO A 254 9.14 -7.82 -10.51
N PHE A 255 9.76 -8.83 -9.88
CA PHE A 255 9.86 -8.95 -8.43
C PHE A 255 11.31 -8.91 -7.95
N PHE A 256 11.52 -8.16 -6.86
CA PHE A 256 12.80 -8.09 -6.19
C PHE A 256 13.00 -9.26 -5.22
N ASP A 257 12.02 -9.51 -4.37
CA ASP A 257 11.97 -10.64 -3.45
C ASP A 257 10.70 -11.50 -3.69
N GLY A 258 10.27 -12.25 -2.71
CA GLY A 258 9.07 -13.08 -2.80
C GLY A 258 7.75 -12.31 -2.86
N PHE A 259 7.75 -11.01 -2.54
CA PHE A 259 6.55 -10.21 -2.35
C PHE A 259 6.54 -8.91 -3.13
N HIS A 260 7.68 -8.22 -3.19
CA HIS A 260 7.76 -6.83 -3.61
C HIS A 260 8.23 -6.70 -5.07
N PRO A 261 7.59 -5.83 -5.85
CA PRO A 261 8.07 -5.46 -7.18
C PRO A 261 9.47 -4.86 -7.12
N THR A 262 10.17 -4.89 -8.26
CA THR A 262 11.40 -4.12 -8.45
C THR A 262 11.10 -2.63 -8.57
N GLU A 263 12.14 -1.81 -8.53
CA GLU A 263 12.05 -0.37 -8.80
C GLU A 263 11.29 -0.07 -10.10
N THR A 264 11.62 -0.78 -11.19
CA THR A 264 10.92 -0.65 -12.48
C THR A 264 9.44 -0.98 -12.37
N GLY A 265 9.07 -2.03 -11.62
CA GLY A 265 7.68 -2.37 -11.35
C GLY A 265 6.95 -1.23 -10.62
N HIS A 266 7.60 -0.60 -9.66
CA HIS A 266 7.04 0.54 -8.93
C HIS A 266 6.93 1.81 -9.79
N ILE A 267 7.90 2.09 -10.67
CA ILE A 267 7.84 3.21 -11.63
C ILE A 267 6.64 3.04 -12.57
N LEU A 268 6.46 1.85 -13.12
CA LEU A 268 5.33 1.55 -14.02
C LEU A 268 3.99 1.70 -13.29
N LEU A 269 3.91 1.18 -12.06
CA LEU A 269 2.71 1.31 -11.21
C LEU A 269 2.39 2.78 -10.94
N ALA A 270 3.37 3.56 -10.50
CA ALA A 270 3.21 4.97 -10.20
C ALA A 270 2.80 5.79 -11.44
N GLY A 271 3.44 5.53 -12.60
CA GLY A 271 3.11 6.20 -13.85
C GLY A 271 1.65 5.97 -14.26
N ARG A 272 1.15 4.74 -14.18
CA ARG A 272 -0.24 4.40 -14.50
C ARG A 272 -1.25 4.89 -13.45
N ALA A 273 -0.86 4.92 -12.17
CA ALA A 273 -1.68 5.48 -11.12
C ALA A 273 -1.80 7.00 -11.26
N TYR A 274 -0.72 7.67 -11.67
CA TYR A 274 -0.70 9.12 -11.87
C TYR A 274 -1.45 9.55 -13.12
N VAL A 275 -1.23 8.87 -14.25
CA VAL A 275 -1.95 9.07 -15.51
C VAL A 275 -2.47 7.72 -16.01
N SER A 276 -3.77 7.54 -15.94
CA SER A 276 -4.42 6.31 -16.43
C SER A 276 -4.19 6.11 -17.92
N ALA A 277 -3.67 4.96 -18.28
CA ALA A 277 -3.54 4.54 -19.68
C ALA A 277 -4.86 3.93 -20.22
N SER A 278 -5.76 3.55 -19.32
CA SER A 278 -7.06 2.95 -19.61
C SER A 278 -8.10 3.40 -18.59
N PRO A 279 -9.38 3.53 -18.97
CA PRO A 279 -10.47 3.80 -18.01
C PRO A 279 -10.62 2.74 -16.92
N ALA A 280 -10.01 1.55 -17.10
CA ALA A 280 -9.99 0.49 -16.09
C ALA A 280 -8.91 0.67 -15.02
N ASP A 281 -7.98 1.60 -15.20
CA ASP A 281 -6.84 1.82 -14.29
C ASP A 281 -7.23 2.58 -13.03
N ALA A 282 -8.20 3.49 -13.13
CA ALA A 282 -8.64 4.30 -11.99
C ALA A 282 -10.14 4.61 -12.07
N TYR A 283 -10.75 4.91 -10.93
CA TYR A 283 -12.17 5.28 -10.83
C TYR A 283 -12.42 6.23 -9.65
N PRO A 284 -13.13 7.35 -9.82
CA PRO A 284 -13.62 7.88 -11.10
C PRO A 284 -12.52 8.52 -11.95
N TYR A 285 -11.35 8.78 -11.40
CA TYR A 285 -10.21 9.42 -12.07
C TYR A 285 -8.87 9.02 -11.43
N ASP A 286 -7.78 9.34 -12.12
CA ASP A 286 -6.41 9.08 -11.70
C ASP A 286 -5.88 10.12 -10.67
N ILE A 287 -4.64 9.93 -10.19
CA ILE A 287 -4.03 10.80 -9.17
C ILE A 287 -3.77 12.21 -9.72
N ARG A 288 -3.47 12.38 -10.99
CA ARG A 288 -3.28 13.71 -11.58
C ARG A 288 -4.57 14.54 -11.54
N HIS A 289 -5.70 13.92 -11.86
CA HIS A 289 -7.00 14.59 -11.75
C HIS A 289 -7.38 14.81 -10.28
N LEU A 290 -7.11 13.85 -9.40
CA LEU A 290 -7.30 14.02 -7.96
C LEU A 290 -6.51 15.21 -7.40
N ALA A 291 -5.27 15.42 -7.88
CA ALA A 291 -4.45 16.54 -7.46
C ALA A 291 -5.08 17.90 -7.82
N SER A 292 -5.82 17.96 -8.93
CA SER A 292 -6.46 19.16 -9.46
C SER A 292 -7.86 19.42 -8.90
N ALA A 293 -8.46 18.45 -8.21
CA ALA A 293 -9.82 18.52 -7.66
C ALA A 293 -9.96 19.54 -6.53
#